data_57250e864e747afa13993ca520d83495
#
_entry.id   57250e864e747afa13993ca520d83495
#
_cell.length_a   1.000
_cell.length_b   1.000
_cell.length_c   1.000
_cell.angle_alpha   90.00
_cell.angle_beta   90.00
_cell.angle_gamma   90.00
#
_symmetry.space_group_name_H-M   'P 1'
#
loop_
_entity.id
_entity.type
_entity.pdbx_description
1 polymer ?
#
loop_
_entity_poly.entity_id
_entity_poly.type
_entity_poly.pdbx_seq_one_letter_code
_entity_poly.pdbx_strand_id
1 'polypeptide(L)'
;MWQTVFIAGVVSWTLVRDWPWTHTVFFVLHGFVMLMKQHSYAFYNGYLSTVHARRRFLLSQLKRLDLVRDASAVDSEAPSSSAQPRRRRLSSHSRRLSSSHKHQDAQDADLDQIARAVASGRPLDDEQVRLFARAIHCEVDALADELRGTAADASRAYPNNLDLASHYRWIPLPTVVYELEYPRSESISWAYVAEKVVAMVGIIFVMIQVSQYSIYPVVMKTVQMKEAGVPLSGRVREFPWLLSDLIFPFMMEYLLVWYLIWETILNILAELTYFADRSFYGPWWNSGKSLRLPAADRKPPCPVSWDQFARDWNRPVHVFLLRHVYHSSISSMKVNKHSATLITFLFSACVHELIMLCLFRKLRGYLLVLQMCQLPLVRLSRTSWLRGRKTLGNFMFWVGIFTCPSLLCSLYLVL
;
A
#
# COMPACT_ATOMS: atom_id res chain seq x y z
N MET A 1 -5.04 -7.74 -18.50
CA MET A 1 -4.24 -8.14 -19.69
C MET A 1 -2.93 -7.37 -19.83
N TRP A 2 -2.90 -6.03 -19.98
CA TRP A 2 -1.64 -5.30 -20.18
C TRP A 2 -0.60 -5.51 -19.07
N GLN A 3 -1.01 -5.62 -17.81
CA GLN A 3 -0.12 -5.87 -16.66
C GLN A 3 0.60 -7.22 -16.76
N THR A 4 -0.12 -8.24 -17.21
CA THR A 4 0.45 -9.58 -17.43
C THR A 4 1.46 -9.56 -18.58
N VAL A 5 1.14 -8.85 -19.67
CA VAL A 5 2.05 -8.68 -20.82
C VAL A 5 3.30 -7.91 -20.39
N PHE A 6 3.12 -6.83 -19.60
CA PHE A 6 4.23 -6.02 -19.13
C PHE A 6 5.20 -6.84 -18.26
N ILE A 7 4.70 -7.54 -17.22
CA ILE A 7 5.57 -8.33 -16.35
C ILE A 7 6.20 -9.53 -17.08
N ALA A 8 5.46 -10.17 -17.98
CA ALA A 8 5.99 -11.22 -18.81
C ALA A 8 7.12 -10.69 -19.72
N GLY A 9 6.98 -9.50 -20.28
CA GLY A 9 8.01 -8.82 -21.06
C GLY A 9 9.25 -8.52 -20.22
N VAL A 10 9.10 -7.98 -19.00
CA VAL A 10 10.22 -7.71 -18.08
C VAL A 10 10.96 -9.00 -17.73
N VAL A 11 10.24 -10.05 -17.35
CA VAL A 11 10.83 -11.35 -16.98
C VAL A 11 11.52 -11.99 -18.20
N SER A 12 10.83 -12.08 -19.34
CA SER A 12 11.39 -12.67 -20.56
C SER A 12 12.65 -11.95 -21.03
N TRP A 13 12.66 -10.62 -20.95
CA TRP A 13 13.81 -9.82 -21.32
C TRP A 13 15.05 -10.15 -20.47
N THR A 14 14.87 -10.30 -19.15
CA THR A 14 15.98 -10.66 -18.27
C THR A 14 16.47 -12.10 -18.47
N LEU A 15 15.60 -13.01 -18.87
CA LEU A 15 15.97 -14.40 -19.14
C LEU A 15 16.71 -14.57 -20.48
N VAL A 16 16.41 -13.71 -21.46
CA VAL A 16 17.08 -13.72 -22.80
C VAL A 16 18.43 -13.00 -22.73
N ARG A 17 18.55 -11.94 -21.93
CA ARG A 17 19.80 -11.17 -21.82
C ARG A 17 20.71 -11.74 -20.74
N ASP A 18 22.01 -11.90 -21.06
CA ASP A 18 23.06 -12.30 -20.11
C ASP A 18 23.63 -11.08 -19.38
N TRP A 19 22.76 -10.39 -18.62
CA TRP A 19 23.18 -9.25 -17.83
C TRP A 19 23.83 -9.67 -16.52
N PRO A 20 24.77 -8.87 -15.99
CA PRO A 20 25.25 -9.01 -14.62
C PRO A 20 24.06 -8.99 -13.64
N TRP A 21 24.18 -9.74 -12.56
CA TRP A 21 23.10 -9.88 -11.57
C TRP A 21 22.56 -8.55 -11.04
N THR A 22 23.44 -7.52 -10.89
CA THR A 22 23.04 -6.17 -10.43
C THR A 22 22.07 -5.50 -11.40
N HIS A 23 22.32 -5.57 -12.72
CA HIS A 23 21.44 -5.02 -13.74
C HIS A 23 20.11 -5.77 -13.80
N THR A 24 20.16 -7.10 -13.68
CA THR A 24 18.94 -7.95 -13.64
C THR A 24 18.07 -7.58 -12.46
N VAL A 25 18.63 -7.52 -11.24
CA VAL A 25 17.89 -7.13 -10.03
C VAL A 25 17.30 -5.74 -10.17
N PHE A 26 18.11 -4.76 -10.59
CA PHE A 26 17.65 -3.39 -10.79
C PHE A 26 16.47 -3.31 -11.76
N PHE A 27 16.59 -3.94 -12.92
CA PHE A 27 15.54 -3.90 -13.96
C PHE A 27 14.25 -4.58 -13.50
N VAL A 28 14.34 -5.76 -12.88
CA VAL A 28 13.17 -6.50 -12.39
C VAL A 28 12.47 -5.75 -11.27
N LEU A 29 13.21 -5.24 -10.27
CA LEU A 29 12.62 -4.48 -9.16
C LEU A 29 11.94 -3.20 -9.66
N HIS A 30 12.56 -2.47 -10.60
CA HIS A 30 11.94 -1.28 -11.20
C HIS A 30 10.70 -1.65 -12.03
N GLY A 31 10.75 -2.77 -12.74
CA GLY A 31 9.58 -3.32 -13.44
C GLY A 31 8.41 -3.56 -12.48
N PHE A 32 8.65 -4.17 -11.32
CA PHE A 32 7.61 -4.34 -10.29
C PHE A 32 7.14 -3.02 -9.70
N VAL A 33 8.03 -2.06 -9.43
CA VAL A 33 7.65 -0.73 -8.95
C VAL A 33 6.73 -0.04 -9.96
N MET A 34 7.08 -0.07 -11.26
CA MET A 34 6.25 0.51 -12.32
C MET A 34 4.92 -0.22 -12.46
N LEU A 35 4.90 -1.55 -12.35
CA LEU A 35 3.67 -2.34 -12.35
C LEU A 35 2.75 -1.95 -11.20
N MET A 36 3.28 -1.85 -9.98
CA MET A 36 2.53 -1.43 -8.80
C MET A 36 1.97 0.00 -8.96
N LYS A 37 2.78 0.92 -9.47
CA LYS A 37 2.35 2.30 -9.73
C LYS A 37 1.20 2.34 -10.73
N GLN A 38 1.36 1.72 -11.89
CA GLN A 38 0.33 1.68 -12.93
C GLN A 38 -0.94 0.96 -12.46
N HIS A 39 -0.79 -0.12 -11.71
CA HIS A 39 -1.93 -0.81 -11.11
C HIS A 39 -2.70 0.10 -10.16
N SER A 40 -1.99 0.77 -9.24
CA SER A 40 -2.63 1.65 -8.26
C SER A 40 -3.32 2.85 -8.92
N TYR A 41 -2.69 3.46 -9.93
CA TYR A 41 -3.27 4.54 -10.72
C TYR A 41 -4.56 4.10 -11.43
N ALA A 42 -4.51 2.98 -12.15
CA ALA A 42 -5.66 2.46 -12.89
C ALA A 42 -6.80 2.03 -11.97
N PHE A 43 -6.48 1.36 -10.87
CA PHE A 43 -7.47 0.88 -9.90
C PHE A 43 -8.21 2.03 -9.22
N TYR A 44 -7.47 3.04 -8.73
CA TYR A 44 -8.07 4.17 -8.02
C TYR A 44 -8.92 5.04 -8.95
N ASN A 45 -8.41 5.38 -10.15
CA ASN A 45 -9.18 6.14 -11.13
C ASN A 45 -10.37 5.34 -11.70
N GLY A 46 -10.25 4.01 -11.82
CA GLY A 46 -11.36 3.13 -12.15
C GLY A 46 -12.47 3.19 -11.10
N TYR A 47 -12.11 3.16 -9.83
CA TYR A 47 -13.06 3.35 -8.74
C TYR A 47 -13.74 4.73 -8.79
N LEU A 48 -12.96 5.81 -8.92
CA LEU A 48 -13.50 7.17 -9.04
C LEU A 48 -14.42 7.33 -10.27
N SER A 49 -14.15 6.60 -11.35
CA SER A 49 -15.04 6.55 -12.52
C SER A 49 -16.42 5.99 -12.18
N THR A 50 -16.49 4.94 -11.36
CA THR A 50 -17.78 4.37 -10.93
C THR A 50 -18.53 5.33 -10.00
N VAL A 51 -17.82 5.99 -9.07
CA VAL A 51 -18.36 7.03 -8.20
C VAL A 51 -18.92 8.20 -9.01
N HIS A 52 -18.16 8.66 -10.01
CA HIS A 52 -18.58 9.74 -10.91
C HIS A 52 -19.83 9.36 -11.72
N ALA A 53 -19.88 8.15 -12.28
CA ALA A 53 -21.04 7.65 -13.02
C ALA A 53 -22.28 7.58 -12.10
N ARG A 54 -22.14 7.09 -10.87
CA ARG A 54 -23.23 7.06 -9.87
C ARG A 54 -23.72 8.46 -9.54
N ARG A 55 -22.80 9.40 -9.29
CA ARG A 55 -23.15 10.80 -9.02
C ARG A 55 -23.92 11.44 -10.19
N ARG A 56 -23.44 11.22 -11.43
CA ARG A 56 -24.15 11.72 -12.63
C ARG A 56 -25.55 11.13 -12.77
N PHE A 57 -25.69 9.83 -12.48
CA PHE A 57 -26.99 9.16 -12.49
C PHE A 57 -27.94 9.80 -11.47
N LEU A 58 -27.50 9.98 -10.21
CA LEU A 58 -28.32 10.60 -9.15
C LEU A 58 -28.72 12.04 -9.48
N LEU A 59 -27.80 12.84 -10.04
CA LEU A 59 -28.10 14.19 -10.52
C LEU A 59 -29.15 14.18 -11.65
N SER A 60 -29.14 13.17 -12.54
CA SER A 60 -30.16 13.03 -13.58
C SER A 60 -31.53 12.67 -13.01
N GLN A 61 -31.57 11.85 -11.95
CA GLN A 61 -32.82 11.52 -11.26
C GLN A 61 -33.38 12.74 -10.50
N LEU A 62 -32.52 13.54 -9.87
CA LEU A 62 -32.91 14.76 -9.19
C LEU A 62 -33.58 15.76 -10.19
N LYS A 63 -32.97 15.96 -11.36
CA LYS A 63 -33.57 16.79 -12.41
C LYS A 63 -34.94 16.29 -12.85
N ARG A 64 -35.12 14.97 -12.95
CA ARG A 64 -36.45 14.38 -13.30
C ARG A 64 -37.48 14.63 -12.21
N LEU A 65 -37.09 14.51 -10.93
CA LEU A 65 -37.99 14.83 -9.80
C LEU A 65 -38.41 16.29 -9.79
N ASP A 66 -37.50 17.22 -10.08
CA ASP A 66 -37.79 18.65 -10.17
C ASP A 66 -38.78 18.94 -11.32
N LEU A 67 -38.60 18.31 -12.50
CA LEU A 67 -39.51 18.45 -13.63
C LEU A 67 -40.93 17.92 -13.32
N VAL A 68 -41.05 16.79 -12.61
CA VAL A 68 -42.34 16.24 -12.21
C VAL A 68 -43.04 17.18 -11.21
N ARG A 69 -42.29 17.74 -10.28
CA ARG A 69 -42.82 18.70 -9.28
C ARG A 69 -43.31 19.98 -9.96
N ASP A 70 -42.54 20.51 -10.91
CA ASP A 70 -42.93 21.73 -11.63
C ASP A 70 -44.16 21.49 -12.54
N ALA A 71 -44.28 20.31 -13.17
CA ALA A 71 -45.46 19.91 -13.91
C ALA A 71 -46.71 19.79 -13.03
N SER A 72 -46.60 19.19 -11.84
CA SER A 72 -47.72 19.11 -10.89
C SER A 72 -48.11 20.44 -10.25
N ALA A 73 -47.19 21.41 -10.17
CA ALA A 73 -47.47 22.78 -9.72
C ALA A 73 -48.24 23.58 -10.78
N VAL A 74 -47.96 23.34 -12.08
CA VAL A 74 -48.67 23.98 -13.19
C VAL A 74 -50.13 23.49 -13.32
N ASP A 75 -50.38 22.19 -13.05
CA ASP A 75 -51.74 21.63 -13.07
C ASP A 75 -52.58 22.01 -11.84
N SER A 76 -52.00 22.55 -10.78
CA SER A 76 -52.69 22.97 -9.55
C SER A 76 -52.98 24.50 -9.49
N GLU A 77 -52.61 25.29 -10.47
CA GLU A 77 -52.99 26.71 -10.58
C GLU A 77 -54.31 26.92 -11.33
N ALA A 78 -55.42 26.49 -10.67
CA ALA A 78 -56.70 27.15 -10.90
C ALA A 78 -56.85 28.25 -9.82
N PRO A 79 -57.38 29.45 -10.10
CA PRO A 79 -57.15 30.63 -9.29
C PRO A 79 -58.04 30.62 -8.02
N SER A 80 -57.45 30.54 -6.85
CA SER A 80 -58.10 31.00 -5.63
C SER A 80 -57.20 31.94 -4.83
N SER A 81 -57.73 33.09 -4.61
CA SER A 81 -57.21 34.32 -4.00
C SER A 81 -56.46 34.13 -2.66
N SER A 82 -55.46 35.00 -2.51
CA SER A 82 -55.00 35.67 -1.30
C SER A 82 -54.46 34.82 -0.14
N ALA A 83 -53.13 34.78 -0.02
CA ALA A 83 -52.42 34.85 1.26
C ALA A 83 -50.92 35.20 1.04
N GLN A 84 -50.49 36.29 1.68
CA GLN A 84 -49.12 36.81 1.65
C GLN A 84 -48.08 35.87 2.25
N PRO A 85 -46.86 35.73 1.73
CA PRO A 85 -45.81 34.93 2.30
C PRO A 85 -45.10 35.69 3.44
N ARG A 86 -45.22 35.14 4.63
CA ARG A 86 -44.46 35.56 5.83
C ARG A 86 -43.03 35.07 5.73
N ARG A 87 -42.10 35.98 5.39
CA ARG A 87 -40.66 35.81 5.42
C ARG A 87 -40.18 35.45 6.83
N ARG A 88 -39.84 34.19 7.11
CA ARG A 88 -39.13 33.78 8.31
C ARG A 88 -37.63 33.77 8.08
N ARG A 89 -36.93 34.74 8.68
CA ARG A 89 -35.44 34.75 8.77
C ARG A 89 -35.00 33.56 9.59
N LEU A 90 -34.19 32.67 9.02
CA LEU A 90 -33.45 31.68 9.79
C LEU A 90 -32.13 32.31 10.24
N SER A 91 -32.00 32.50 11.54
CA SER A 91 -30.74 32.88 12.21
C SER A 91 -29.83 31.65 12.31
N SER A 92 -28.62 31.82 11.80
CA SER A 92 -27.51 30.89 12.02
C SER A 92 -27.11 30.85 13.50
N HIS A 93 -27.21 29.69 14.10
CA HIS A 93 -26.50 29.42 15.37
C HIS A 93 -25.79 28.07 15.28
N SER A 94 -24.47 28.19 15.25
CA SER A 94 -23.49 27.15 15.46
C SER A 94 -23.76 26.41 16.78
N ARG A 95 -24.02 25.09 16.74
CA ARG A 95 -23.81 24.20 17.87
C ARG A 95 -23.09 22.94 17.43
N ARG A 96 -21.86 22.82 17.88
CA ARG A 96 -20.97 21.68 17.72
C ARG A 96 -21.44 20.47 18.53
N LEU A 97 -21.25 19.28 17.90
CA LEU A 97 -20.83 18.01 18.50
C LEU A 97 -21.59 17.48 19.71
N SER A 98 -22.64 16.69 19.43
CA SER A 98 -22.97 15.42 20.14
C SER A 98 -24.31 14.79 19.69
N SER A 99 -24.51 14.60 18.36
CA SER A 99 -25.78 14.05 17.87
C SER A 99 -25.62 13.08 16.66
N SER A 100 -24.48 12.41 16.48
CA SER A 100 -24.27 11.60 15.27
C SER A 100 -25.15 10.33 15.24
N HIS A 101 -25.43 9.70 16.37
CA HIS A 101 -26.30 8.49 16.40
C HIS A 101 -27.79 8.80 16.17
N LYS A 102 -28.35 9.85 16.78
CA LYS A 102 -29.76 10.19 16.58
C LYS A 102 -30.10 10.68 15.15
N HIS A 103 -29.16 11.27 14.46
CA HIS A 103 -29.35 11.66 13.04
C HIS A 103 -29.29 10.48 12.08
N GLN A 104 -28.48 9.48 12.37
CA GLN A 104 -28.40 8.24 11.58
C GLN A 104 -29.68 7.41 11.71
N ASP A 105 -30.16 7.20 12.94
CA ASP A 105 -31.41 6.45 13.21
C ASP A 105 -32.64 7.10 12.55
N ALA A 106 -32.69 8.45 12.50
CA ALA A 106 -33.77 9.16 11.83
C ALA A 106 -33.67 9.07 10.29
N GLN A 107 -32.49 9.10 9.73
CA GLN A 107 -32.24 8.92 8.29
C GLN A 107 -32.56 7.49 7.82
N ASP A 108 -32.23 6.49 8.61
CA ASP A 108 -32.53 5.08 8.32
C ASP A 108 -34.04 4.81 8.38
N ALA A 109 -34.78 5.43 9.33
CA ALA A 109 -36.22 5.33 9.40
C ALA A 109 -36.94 5.99 8.19
N ASP A 110 -36.43 7.13 7.72
CA ASP A 110 -36.94 7.82 6.53
C ASP A 110 -36.70 6.99 5.25
N LEU A 111 -35.52 6.37 5.12
CA LEU A 111 -35.18 5.51 3.99
C LEU A 111 -36.05 4.24 3.96
N ASP A 112 -36.32 3.64 5.11
CA ASP A 112 -37.21 2.47 5.22
C ASP A 112 -38.64 2.81 4.85
N GLN A 113 -39.11 4.02 5.17
CA GLN A 113 -40.45 4.50 4.79
C GLN A 113 -40.56 4.70 3.27
N ILE A 114 -39.54 5.30 2.67
CA ILE A 114 -39.44 5.48 1.20
C ILE A 114 -39.37 4.12 0.49
N ALA A 115 -38.53 3.19 0.99
CA ALA A 115 -38.42 1.85 0.42
C ALA A 115 -39.76 1.09 0.44
N ARG A 116 -40.52 1.21 1.51
CA ARG A 116 -41.87 0.62 1.62
C ARG A 116 -42.88 1.27 0.66
N ALA A 117 -42.82 2.58 0.50
CA ALA A 117 -43.70 3.30 -0.45
C ALA A 117 -43.41 2.89 -1.88
N VAL A 118 -42.13 2.83 -2.28
CA VAL A 118 -41.71 2.37 -3.63
C VAL A 118 -42.11 0.91 -3.86
N ALA A 119 -41.90 0.03 -2.88
CA ALA A 119 -42.30 -1.38 -2.98
C ALA A 119 -43.82 -1.59 -3.09
N SER A 120 -44.63 -0.67 -2.53
CA SER A 120 -46.09 -0.73 -2.64
C SER A 120 -46.67 -0.32 -3.99
N GLY A 121 -45.83 0.27 -4.90
CA GLY A 121 -46.25 0.74 -6.24
C GLY A 121 -47.24 1.92 -6.18
N ARG A 122 -47.41 2.58 -5.04
CA ARG A 122 -48.28 3.74 -4.90
C ARG A 122 -47.56 5.02 -5.33
N PRO A 123 -48.25 6.02 -5.87
CA PRO A 123 -47.65 7.33 -6.11
C PRO A 123 -47.13 7.92 -4.80
N LEU A 124 -45.94 8.49 -4.85
CA LEU A 124 -45.27 9.13 -3.71
C LEU A 124 -46.02 10.42 -3.33
N ASP A 125 -46.22 10.64 -2.06
CA ASP A 125 -46.74 11.89 -1.52
C ASP A 125 -45.67 12.99 -1.58
N ASP A 126 -46.07 14.27 -1.63
CA ASP A 126 -45.16 15.43 -1.73
C ASP A 126 -44.10 15.45 -0.61
N GLU A 127 -44.43 14.99 0.59
CA GLU A 127 -43.49 14.86 1.69
C GLU A 127 -42.45 13.77 1.44
N GLN A 128 -42.87 12.63 0.91
CA GLN A 128 -41.99 11.52 0.52
C GLN A 128 -41.04 11.94 -0.62
N VAL A 129 -41.55 12.68 -1.61
CA VAL A 129 -40.71 13.24 -2.72
C VAL A 129 -39.64 14.19 -2.17
N ARG A 130 -39.98 15.05 -1.19
CA ARG A 130 -39.01 15.96 -0.55
C ARG A 130 -37.98 15.21 0.29
N LEU A 131 -38.37 14.15 1.00
CA LEU A 131 -37.45 13.27 1.75
C LEU A 131 -36.50 12.56 0.78
N PHE A 132 -37.01 12.03 -0.31
CA PHE A 132 -36.21 11.34 -1.33
C PHE A 132 -35.23 12.31 -2.02
N ALA A 133 -35.68 13.50 -2.38
CA ALA A 133 -34.80 14.53 -2.93
C ALA A 133 -33.67 14.91 -1.94
N ARG A 134 -33.98 15.05 -0.64
CA ARG A 134 -32.96 15.29 0.40
C ARG A 134 -31.95 14.14 0.51
N ALA A 135 -32.41 12.88 0.50
CA ALA A 135 -31.53 11.73 0.55
C ALA A 135 -30.60 11.67 -0.67
N ILE A 136 -31.12 11.95 -1.88
CA ILE A 136 -30.31 12.06 -3.10
C ILE A 136 -29.28 13.19 -3.00
N HIS A 137 -29.66 14.37 -2.50
CA HIS A 137 -28.72 15.47 -2.30
C HIS A 137 -27.57 15.11 -1.35
N CYS A 138 -27.90 14.51 -0.19
CA CYS A 138 -26.87 14.03 0.75
C CYS A 138 -25.92 13.01 0.12
N GLU A 139 -26.44 12.08 -0.67
CA GLU A 139 -25.61 11.10 -1.39
C GLU A 139 -24.76 11.76 -2.48
N VAL A 140 -25.31 12.70 -3.24
CA VAL A 140 -24.58 13.46 -4.27
C VAL A 140 -23.44 14.26 -3.66
N ASP A 141 -23.65 14.87 -2.49
CA ASP A 141 -22.62 15.64 -1.78
C ASP A 141 -21.54 14.69 -1.22
N ALA A 142 -21.92 13.57 -0.65
CA ALA A 142 -20.97 12.54 -0.19
C ALA A 142 -20.10 12.00 -1.34
N LEU A 143 -20.71 11.72 -2.49
CA LEU A 143 -19.98 11.28 -3.69
C LEU A 143 -19.11 12.42 -4.27
N ALA A 144 -19.50 13.69 -4.11
CA ALA A 144 -18.67 14.84 -4.51
C ALA A 144 -17.42 14.95 -3.63
N ASP A 145 -17.55 14.77 -2.32
CA ASP A 145 -16.43 14.73 -1.38
C ASP A 145 -15.50 13.57 -1.66
N GLU A 146 -16.04 12.40 -2.01
CA GLU A 146 -15.27 11.22 -2.39
C GLU A 146 -14.49 11.44 -3.70
N LEU A 147 -15.08 12.09 -4.71
CA LEU A 147 -14.39 12.46 -5.96
C LEU A 147 -13.31 13.53 -5.73
N ARG A 148 -13.47 14.38 -4.73
CA ARG A 148 -12.46 15.33 -4.32
C ARG A 148 -11.29 14.65 -3.61
N GLY A 149 -11.57 13.65 -2.76
CA GLY A 149 -10.58 12.85 -2.04
C GLY A 149 -9.53 13.72 -1.32
N THR A 150 -8.25 13.49 -1.58
CA THR A 150 -7.12 14.26 -1.01
C THR A 150 -6.81 15.55 -1.75
N ALA A 151 -7.51 15.87 -2.86
CA ALA A 151 -7.23 17.04 -3.66
C ALA A 151 -7.61 18.35 -2.93
N ALA A 152 -6.68 19.30 -2.83
CA ALA A 152 -6.94 20.63 -2.28
C ALA A 152 -7.84 21.45 -3.21
N ASP A 153 -7.59 21.36 -4.52
CA ASP A 153 -8.30 22.11 -5.55
C ASP A 153 -9.17 21.22 -6.45
N ALA A 154 -10.31 21.74 -6.88
CA ALA A 154 -11.20 21.08 -7.83
C ALA A 154 -10.52 20.79 -9.20
N SER A 155 -9.50 21.55 -9.58
CA SER A 155 -8.70 21.31 -10.80
C SER A 155 -7.90 20.01 -10.75
N ARG A 156 -7.62 19.47 -9.56
CA ARG A 156 -6.89 18.22 -9.34
C ARG A 156 -7.80 17.06 -8.96
N ALA A 157 -9.07 17.34 -8.71
CA ALA A 157 -10.07 16.32 -8.42
C ALA A 157 -10.45 15.54 -9.69
N TYR A 158 -11.04 14.36 -9.50
CA TYR A 158 -11.54 13.55 -10.61
C TYR A 158 -12.75 14.27 -11.29
N PRO A 159 -12.83 14.34 -12.63
CA PRO A 159 -11.99 13.69 -13.65
C PRO A 159 -10.79 14.52 -14.16
N ASN A 160 -10.57 15.73 -13.63
CA ASN A 160 -9.55 16.66 -14.13
C ASN A 160 -8.10 16.16 -13.91
N ASN A 161 -7.90 15.20 -12.98
CA ASN A 161 -6.61 14.56 -12.75
C ASN A 161 -6.17 13.61 -13.88
N LEU A 162 -7.05 13.31 -14.86
CA LEU A 162 -6.78 12.36 -15.95
C LEU A 162 -6.05 13.04 -17.12
N ASP A 163 -5.03 13.81 -16.84
CA ASP A 163 -4.15 14.39 -17.83
C ASP A 163 -2.74 13.76 -17.79
N LEU A 164 -2.02 13.80 -18.91
CA LEU A 164 -0.67 13.25 -19.00
C LEU A 164 0.30 13.96 -18.06
N ALA A 165 0.15 15.27 -17.87
CA ALA A 165 1.04 16.04 -17.00
C ALA A 165 0.91 15.61 -15.53
N SER A 166 -0.30 15.35 -15.05
CA SER A 166 -0.54 14.82 -13.70
C SER A 166 0.01 13.41 -13.54
N HIS A 167 -0.14 12.56 -14.55
CA HIS A 167 0.43 11.22 -14.55
C HIS A 167 1.95 11.25 -14.47
N TYR A 168 2.63 12.02 -15.32
CA TYR A 168 4.10 12.12 -15.31
C TYR A 168 4.65 12.81 -14.06
N ARG A 169 3.91 13.73 -13.43
CA ARG A 169 4.30 14.32 -12.15
C ARG A 169 4.23 13.31 -10.99
N TRP A 170 3.34 12.33 -11.08
CA TRP A 170 3.23 11.28 -10.06
C TRP A 170 4.29 10.18 -10.19
N ILE A 171 4.69 9.80 -11.42
CA ILE A 171 5.65 8.71 -11.66
C ILE A 171 6.94 8.82 -10.83
N PRO A 172 7.63 9.97 -10.73
CA PRO A 172 8.88 10.07 -9.95
C PRO A 172 8.69 10.11 -8.43
N LEU A 173 7.46 10.25 -7.91
CA LEU A 173 7.24 10.30 -6.47
C LEU A 173 7.64 8.97 -5.81
N PRO A 174 8.29 8.99 -4.64
CA PRO A 174 8.73 7.78 -3.93
C PRO A 174 7.59 7.07 -3.21
N THR A 175 6.52 6.76 -3.93
CA THR A 175 5.36 6.00 -3.45
C THR A 175 4.84 5.08 -4.55
N VAL A 176 4.21 3.98 -4.19
CA VAL A 176 3.61 3.00 -5.12
C VAL A 176 2.08 2.98 -5.07
N VAL A 177 1.49 3.71 -4.12
CA VAL A 177 0.03 3.87 -4.00
C VAL A 177 -0.33 5.23 -4.55
N TYR A 178 -1.29 5.28 -5.47
CA TYR A 178 -1.75 6.53 -6.06
C TYR A 178 -2.78 7.22 -5.16
N GLU A 179 -2.58 8.52 -4.98
CA GLU A 179 -3.54 9.47 -4.39
C GLU A 179 -3.65 10.70 -5.30
N LEU A 180 -4.79 11.41 -5.24
CA LEU A 180 -5.00 12.60 -6.07
C LEU A 180 -3.98 13.70 -5.76
N GLU A 181 -3.63 13.86 -4.49
CA GLU A 181 -2.63 14.82 -4.05
C GLU A 181 -1.85 14.29 -2.85
N TYR A 182 -0.58 14.65 -2.77
CA TYR A 182 0.32 14.32 -1.66
C TYR A 182 0.77 15.60 -0.97
N PRO A 183 1.07 15.54 0.35
CA PRO A 183 1.70 16.64 1.05
C PRO A 183 3.00 17.04 0.34
N ARG A 184 3.20 18.35 0.15
CA ARG A 184 4.39 18.88 -0.51
C ARG A 184 5.19 19.78 0.44
N SER A 185 6.52 19.74 0.30
CA SER A 185 7.43 20.69 0.93
C SER A 185 7.46 21.99 0.13
N GLU A 186 7.71 23.11 0.80
CA GLU A 186 7.74 24.43 0.17
C GLU A 186 9.01 24.66 -0.65
N SER A 187 10.14 24.08 -0.25
CA SER A 187 11.44 24.27 -0.89
C SER A 187 12.30 23.01 -0.82
N ILE A 188 13.31 22.93 -1.70
CA ILE A 188 14.32 21.87 -1.70
C ILE A 188 15.47 22.27 -0.80
N SER A 189 15.84 21.42 0.16
CA SER A 189 17.04 21.57 0.95
C SER A 189 18.23 20.91 0.24
N TRP A 190 19.00 21.69 -0.52
CA TRP A 190 20.17 21.19 -1.23
C TRP A 190 21.26 20.63 -0.32
N ALA A 191 21.40 21.17 0.91
CA ALA A 191 22.32 20.62 1.91
C ALA A 191 21.92 19.19 2.32
N TYR A 192 20.61 18.94 2.51
CA TYR A 192 20.09 17.62 2.80
C TYR A 192 20.29 16.64 1.63
N VAL A 193 20.06 17.09 0.39
CA VAL A 193 20.31 16.28 -0.81
C VAL A 193 21.79 15.91 -0.90
N ALA A 194 22.69 16.87 -0.71
CA ALA A 194 24.14 16.63 -0.72
C ALA A 194 24.58 15.62 0.36
N GLU A 195 24.07 15.77 1.61
CA GLU A 195 24.29 14.82 2.70
C GLU A 195 23.89 13.40 2.29
N LYS A 196 22.69 13.22 1.74
CA LYS A 196 22.19 11.90 1.34
C LYS A 196 22.94 11.32 0.13
N VAL A 197 23.40 12.15 -0.81
CA VAL A 197 24.23 11.71 -1.94
C VAL A 197 25.61 11.24 -1.45
N VAL A 198 26.25 11.98 -0.56
CA VAL A 198 27.55 11.55 0.02
C VAL A 198 27.38 10.24 0.80
N ALA A 199 26.31 10.13 1.61
CA ALA A 199 26.00 8.89 2.33
C ALA A 199 25.76 7.73 1.35
N MET A 200 25.01 7.93 0.27
CA MET A 200 24.76 6.94 -0.77
C MET A 200 26.07 6.42 -1.36
N VAL A 201 26.98 7.30 -1.78
CA VAL A 201 28.28 6.92 -2.34
C VAL A 201 29.13 6.15 -1.32
N GLY A 202 29.15 6.60 -0.06
CA GLY A 202 29.88 5.93 1.03
C GLY A 202 29.33 4.52 1.29
N ILE A 203 28.01 4.36 1.33
CA ILE A 203 27.38 3.04 1.53
C ILE A 203 27.70 2.09 0.38
N ILE A 204 27.59 2.55 -0.87
CA ILE A 204 27.93 1.74 -2.06
C ILE A 204 29.41 1.30 -1.98
N PHE A 205 30.31 2.20 -1.59
CA PHE A 205 31.71 1.85 -1.41
C PHE A 205 31.89 0.74 -0.36
N VAL A 206 31.25 0.86 0.81
CA VAL A 206 31.33 -0.16 1.87
C VAL A 206 30.75 -1.49 1.40
N MET A 207 29.61 -1.48 0.69
CA MET A 207 29.01 -2.69 0.10
C MET A 207 29.98 -3.39 -0.87
N ILE A 208 30.64 -2.63 -1.73
CA ILE A 208 31.67 -3.20 -2.65
C ILE A 208 32.79 -3.86 -1.86
N GLN A 209 33.26 -3.23 -0.76
CA GLN A 209 34.32 -3.81 0.08
C GLN A 209 33.85 -5.12 0.76
N VAL A 210 32.66 -5.13 1.36
CA VAL A 210 32.09 -6.33 1.99
C VAL A 210 31.90 -7.44 0.96
N SER A 211 31.34 -7.13 -0.19
CA SER A 211 31.14 -8.09 -1.27
C SER A 211 32.47 -8.67 -1.76
N GLN A 212 33.47 -7.80 -2.04
CA GLN A 212 34.75 -8.20 -2.63
C GLN A 212 35.62 -9.02 -1.68
N TYR A 213 35.70 -8.62 -0.41
CA TYR A 213 36.64 -9.22 0.53
C TYR A 213 36.06 -10.29 1.45
N SER A 214 34.73 -10.27 1.67
CA SER A 214 34.10 -11.21 2.60
C SER A 214 33.17 -12.21 1.91
N ILE A 215 32.42 -11.81 0.88
CA ILE A 215 31.46 -12.70 0.21
C ILE A 215 32.08 -13.42 -0.97
N TYR A 216 32.76 -12.71 -1.84
CA TYR A 216 33.32 -13.26 -3.09
C TYR A 216 34.25 -14.47 -2.85
N PRO A 217 35.20 -14.47 -1.90
CA PRO A 217 36.07 -15.63 -1.67
C PRO A 217 35.28 -16.90 -1.29
N VAL A 218 34.24 -16.75 -0.48
CA VAL A 218 33.39 -17.89 -0.05
C VAL A 218 32.56 -18.42 -1.23
N VAL A 219 32.01 -17.51 -2.06
CA VAL A 219 31.29 -17.88 -3.28
C VAL A 219 32.23 -18.63 -4.24
N MET A 220 33.44 -18.11 -4.49
CA MET A 220 34.42 -18.76 -5.35
C MET A 220 34.83 -20.15 -4.86
N LYS A 221 34.97 -20.36 -3.55
CA LYS A 221 35.18 -21.69 -2.98
C LYS A 221 34.05 -22.65 -3.37
N THR A 222 32.79 -22.22 -3.34
CA THR A 222 31.65 -23.07 -3.75
C THR A 222 31.64 -23.38 -5.23
N VAL A 223 32.03 -22.42 -6.08
CA VAL A 223 32.15 -22.60 -7.52
C VAL A 223 33.24 -23.62 -7.82
N GLN A 224 34.43 -23.46 -7.22
CA GLN A 224 35.57 -24.39 -7.37
C GLN A 224 35.23 -25.82 -6.94
N MET A 225 34.46 -25.99 -5.82
CA MET A 225 33.96 -27.31 -5.41
C MET A 225 33.04 -27.95 -6.46
N LYS A 226 32.22 -27.14 -7.15
CA LYS A 226 31.34 -27.63 -8.22
C LYS A 226 32.15 -28.00 -9.48
N GLU A 227 33.11 -27.18 -9.86
CA GLU A 227 34.01 -27.41 -11.00
C GLU A 227 34.92 -28.61 -10.79
N ALA A 228 35.41 -28.83 -9.57
CA ALA A 228 36.16 -30.00 -9.17
C ALA A 228 35.32 -31.29 -9.07
N GLY A 229 34.03 -31.23 -9.39
CA GLY A 229 33.15 -32.40 -9.37
C GLY A 229 32.83 -32.96 -7.97
N VAL A 230 33.00 -32.16 -6.89
CA VAL A 230 32.68 -32.59 -5.53
C VAL A 230 31.21 -33.00 -5.46
N PRO A 231 30.91 -34.25 -5.02
CA PRO A 231 29.55 -34.74 -4.96
C PRO A 231 28.70 -33.91 -3.99
N LEU A 232 27.38 -33.94 -4.17
CA LEU A 232 26.44 -33.15 -3.34
C LEU A 232 26.63 -33.44 -1.84
N SER A 233 26.88 -34.70 -1.45
CA SER A 233 27.13 -35.05 -0.07
C SER A 233 28.35 -34.35 0.54
N GLY A 234 29.42 -34.21 -0.23
CA GLY A 234 30.61 -33.45 0.16
C GLY A 234 30.31 -31.95 0.32
N ARG A 235 29.56 -31.37 -0.62
CA ARG A 235 29.15 -29.94 -0.56
C ARG A 235 28.21 -29.67 0.62
N VAL A 236 27.27 -30.57 0.92
CA VAL A 236 26.38 -30.47 2.09
C VAL A 236 27.16 -30.55 3.39
N ARG A 237 28.26 -31.34 3.46
CA ARG A 237 29.12 -31.40 4.64
C ARG A 237 29.82 -30.05 4.91
N GLU A 238 30.16 -29.30 3.86
CA GLU A 238 30.76 -27.95 3.98
C GLU A 238 29.72 -26.85 4.27
N PHE A 239 28.44 -27.14 4.11
CA PHE A 239 27.35 -26.14 4.23
C PHE A 239 27.35 -25.40 5.58
N PRO A 240 27.53 -26.02 6.76
CA PRO A 240 27.52 -25.28 8.03
C PRO A 240 28.66 -24.26 8.13
N TRP A 241 29.84 -24.57 7.58
CA TRP A 241 31.00 -23.68 7.56
C TRP A 241 30.77 -22.50 6.61
N LEU A 242 30.30 -22.77 5.40
CA LEU A 242 29.93 -21.75 4.43
C LEU A 242 28.85 -20.81 4.98
N LEU A 243 27.85 -21.36 5.65
CA LEU A 243 26.82 -20.57 6.30
C LEU A 243 27.41 -19.67 7.39
N SER A 244 28.28 -20.21 8.25
CA SER A 244 28.96 -19.45 9.29
C SER A 244 29.76 -18.28 8.73
N ASP A 245 30.54 -18.50 7.66
CA ASP A 245 31.36 -17.49 7.01
C ASP A 245 30.52 -16.38 6.37
N LEU A 246 29.30 -16.70 5.93
CA LEU A 246 28.41 -15.79 5.21
C LEU A 246 27.40 -15.04 6.10
N ILE A 247 27.15 -15.48 7.36
CA ILE A 247 26.15 -14.88 8.25
C ILE A 247 26.41 -13.38 8.41
N PHE A 248 27.61 -13.01 8.84
CA PHE A 248 27.92 -11.60 9.11
C PHE A 248 27.99 -10.76 7.82
N PRO A 249 28.68 -11.16 6.76
CA PRO A 249 28.74 -10.38 5.51
C PRO A 249 27.36 -10.15 4.88
N PHE A 250 26.51 -11.18 4.79
CA PHE A 250 25.18 -11.01 4.22
C PHE A 250 24.24 -10.19 5.11
N MET A 251 24.39 -10.29 6.43
CA MET A 251 23.66 -9.39 7.34
C MET A 251 24.05 -7.92 7.08
N MET A 252 25.35 -7.64 6.96
CA MET A 252 25.84 -6.30 6.63
C MET A 252 25.28 -5.81 5.31
N GLU A 253 25.38 -6.60 4.24
CA GLU A 253 24.83 -6.26 2.93
C GLU A 253 23.30 -5.99 2.99
N TYR A 254 22.57 -6.84 3.68
CA TYR A 254 21.13 -6.68 3.83
C TYR A 254 20.75 -5.36 4.51
N LEU A 255 21.44 -5.00 5.59
CA LEU A 255 21.20 -3.74 6.30
C LEU A 255 21.66 -2.53 5.49
N LEU A 256 22.81 -2.62 4.80
CA LEU A 256 23.31 -1.56 3.94
C LEU A 256 22.41 -1.32 2.73
N VAL A 257 21.91 -2.37 2.07
CA VAL A 257 20.93 -2.25 0.98
C VAL A 257 19.66 -1.58 1.47
N TRP A 258 19.16 -1.99 2.64
CA TRP A 258 17.99 -1.35 3.24
C TRP A 258 18.24 0.13 3.49
N TYR A 259 19.35 0.50 4.13
CA TYR A 259 19.69 1.89 4.39
C TYR A 259 19.89 2.70 3.08
N LEU A 260 20.55 2.10 2.09
CA LEU A 260 20.74 2.70 0.77
C LEU A 260 19.42 3.07 0.11
N ILE A 261 18.44 2.18 0.12
CA ILE A 261 17.17 2.41 -0.56
C ILE A 261 16.29 3.38 0.23
N TRP A 262 15.97 3.05 1.49
CA TRP A 262 14.94 3.78 2.25
C TRP A 262 15.45 5.07 2.86
N GLU A 263 16.69 5.11 3.31
CA GLU A 263 17.23 6.29 3.98
C GLU A 263 17.94 7.24 3.01
N THR A 264 18.55 6.76 1.93
CA THR A 264 19.23 7.65 1.00
C THR A 264 18.44 7.90 -0.26
N ILE A 265 18.22 6.89 -1.11
CA ILE A 265 17.59 7.06 -2.45
C ILE A 265 16.18 7.62 -2.35
N LEU A 266 15.31 7.04 -1.52
CA LEU A 266 13.93 7.52 -1.41
C LEU A 266 13.85 8.92 -0.82
N ASN A 267 14.75 9.31 0.11
CA ASN A 267 14.80 10.65 0.64
C ASN A 267 15.34 11.67 -0.36
N ILE A 268 16.33 11.31 -1.18
CA ILE A 268 16.79 12.16 -2.30
C ILE A 268 15.64 12.41 -3.27
N LEU A 269 14.95 11.36 -3.72
CA LEU A 269 13.82 11.48 -4.62
C LEU A 269 12.69 12.31 -4.01
N ALA A 270 12.38 12.11 -2.73
CA ALA A 270 11.35 12.86 -2.04
C ALA A 270 11.69 14.35 -1.99
N GLU A 271 12.94 14.70 -1.69
CA GLU A 271 13.38 16.10 -1.66
C GLU A 271 13.30 16.76 -3.03
N LEU A 272 13.83 16.08 -4.07
CA LEU A 272 13.84 16.58 -5.45
C LEU A 272 12.43 16.70 -6.06
N THR A 273 11.45 15.92 -5.56
CA THR A 273 10.07 15.93 -6.03
C THR A 273 9.13 16.72 -5.13
N TYR A 274 9.64 17.44 -4.13
CA TYR A 274 8.85 18.15 -3.11
C TYR A 274 7.89 17.24 -2.33
N PHE A 275 8.18 15.94 -2.23
CA PHE A 275 7.33 14.99 -1.54
C PHE A 275 7.57 15.04 -0.02
N ALA A 276 6.58 15.50 0.75
CA ALA A 276 6.74 15.75 2.19
C ALA A 276 6.52 14.52 3.07
N ASP A 277 5.81 13.48 2.58
CA ASP A 277 5.61 12.25 3.38
C ASP A 277 6.85 11.37 3.37
N ARG A 278 7.66 11.47 4.44
CA ARG A 278 8.90 10.70 4.63
C ARG A 278 8.68 9.37 5.37
N SER A 279 7.43 8.91 5.46
CA SER A 279 7.07 7.70 6.21
C SER A 279 7.33 6.41 5.41
N PHE A 280 8.56 6.24 4.88
CA PHE A 280 8.94 5.07 4.10
C PHE A 280 9.10 3.81 4.93
N TYR A 281 9.41 3.96 6.22
CA TYR A 281 9.54 2.88 7.19
C TYR A 281 9.19 3.36 8.59
N GLY A 282 8.93 2.40 9.50
CA GLY A 282 8.84 2.66 10.94
C GLY A 282 10.09 2.16 11.66
N PRO A 283 10.27 2.47 12.96
CA PRO A 283 11.40 2.01 13.75
C PRO A 283 11.28 0.51 14.08
N TRP A 284 11.33 -0.35 13.09
CA TRP A 284 11.16 -1.81 13.21
C TRP A 284 12.22 -2.48 14.08
N TRP A 285 13.39 -1.83 14.24
CA TRP A 285 14.49 -2.28 15.11
C TRP A 285 14.33 -1.84 16.59
N ASN A 286 13.39 -0.92 16.88
CA ASN A 286 13.21 -0.35 18.21
C ASN A 286 11.74 -0.35 18.63
N SER A 287 11.37 -1.27 19.48
CA SER A 287 9.99 -1.44 19.98
C SER A 287 9.50 -0.36 20.95
N GLY A 288 10.33 0.61 21.30
CA GLY A 288 10.10 1.50 22.45
C GLY A 288 9.42 2.83 22.17
N LYS A 289 9.29 3.28 20.92
CA LYS A 289 8.81 4.66 20.66
C LYS A 289 7.91 4.73 19.43
N SER A 290 6.60 4.54 19.62
CA SER A 290 5.63 5.15 18.72
C SER A 290 5.62 6.66 18.96
N LEU A 291 6.38 7.40 18.17
CA LEU A 291 6.60 8.85 18.35
C LEU A 291 5.36 9.71 18.03
N ARG A 292 4.28 9.12 17.55
CA ARG A 292 3.12 9.83 16.99
C ARG A 292 1.84 9.78 17.82
N LEU A 293 1.83 9.13 18.99
CA LEU A 293 0.65 9.13 19.86
C LEU A 293 0.84 10.01 21.09
N PRO A 294 -0.21 10.76 21.50
CA PRO A 294 -0.22 11.46 22.77
C PRO A 294 0.15 10.53 23.93
N ALA A 295 0.74 11.07 24.98
CA ALA A 295 1.28 10.30 26.11
C ALA A 295 0.22 9.39 26.79
N ALA A 296 -1.08 9.74 26.72
CA ALA A 296 -2.19 8.98 27.25
C ALA A 296 -2.50 7.67 26.48
N ASP A 297 -2.15 7.61 25.19
CA ASP A 297 -2.45 6.45 24.31
C ASP A 297 -1.20 5.57 24.06
N ARG A 298 -0.10 5.81 24.75
CA ARG A 298 1.11 5.01 24.60
C ARG A 298 0.90 3.62 25.20
N LYS A 299 0.64 2.64 24.33
CA LYS A 299 0.74 1.24 24.72
C LYS A 299 2.17 0.97 25.24
N PRO A 300 2.30 0.11 26.28
CA PRO A 300 3.61 -0.26 26.80
C PRO A 300 4.50 -0.79 25.65
N PRO A 301 5.82 -0.53 25.67
CA PRO A 301 6.73 -0.92 24.61
C PRO A 301 6.63 -2.44 24.42
N CYS A 302 6.11 -2.85 23.26
CA CYS A 302 6.08 -4.26 22.86
C CYS A 302 7.46 -4.68 22.36
N PRO A 303 7.89 -5.94 22.55
CA PRO A 303 9.11 -6.45 21.95
C PRO A 303 9.04 -6.35 20.43
N VAL A 304 10.19 -6.17 19.77
CA VAL A 304 10.27 -6.26 18.31
C VAL A 304 9.66 -7.61 17.91
N SER A 305 8.67 -7.58 17.04
CA SER A 305 7.94 -8.78 16.63
C SER A 305 7.94 -8.89 15.10
N TRP A 306 7.87 -10.10 14.59
CA TRP A 306 7.72 -10.36 13.16
C TRP A 306 6.52 -9.63 12.54
N ASP A 307 5.45 -9.46 13.32
CA ASP A 307 4.26 -8.73 12.91
C ASP A 307 4.53 -7.22 12.74
N GLN A 308 5.30 -6.62 13.64
CA GLN A 308 5.71 -5.23 13.55
C GLN A 308 6.70 -5.03 12.39
N PHE A 309 7.70 -5.90 12.28
CA PHE A 309 8.65 -5.88 11.18
C PHE A 309 7.95 -5.93 9.82
N ALA A 310 7.03 -6.86 9.61
CA ALA A 310 6.30 -7.00 8.35
C ALA A 310 5.52 -5.74 7.94
N ARG A 311 5.10 -4.91 8.90
CA ARG A 311 4.39 -3.66 8.64
C ARG A 311 5.31 -2.45 8.44
N ASP A 312 6.39 -2.39 9.21
CA ASP A 312 7.14 -1.17 9.41
C ASP A 312 8.42 -1.07 8.57
N TRP A 313 8.98 -2.21 8.14
CA TRP A 313 10.26 -2.21 7.45
C TRP A 313 10.19 -1.66 6.01
N ASN A 314 9.06 -1.84 5.32
CA ASN A 314 8.80 -1.35 3.97
C ASN A 314 7.34 -0.90 3.86
N ARG A 315 7.04 0.30 4.33
CA ARG A 315 5.68 0.84 4.35
C ARG A 315 5.06 1.05 2.97
N PRO A 316 5.76 1.56 1.94
CA PRO A 316 5.16 1.72 0.62
C PRO A 316 4.59 0.42 0.05
N VAL A 317 5.36 -0.67 0.12
CA VAL A 317 4.90 -1.98 -0.36
C VAL A 317 3.83 -2.56 0.56
N HIS A 318 3.95 -2.40 1.88
CA HIS A 318 2.93 -2.85 2.82
C HIS A 318 1.57 -2.18 2.57
N VAL A 319 1.54 -0.85 2.37
CA VAL A 319 0.30 -0.10 2.08
C VAL A 319 -0.28 -0.55 0.73
N PHE A 320 0.56 -0.79 -0.27
CA PHE A 320 0.13 -1.32 -1.56
C PHE A 320 -0.54 -2.71 -1.41
N LEU A 321 0.12 -3.64 -0.73
CA LEU A 321 -0.43 -4.98 -0.49
C LEU A 321 -1.72 -4.95 0.34
N LEU A 322 -1.79 -4.08 1.34
CA LEU A 322 -2.99 -3.89 2.14
C LEU A 322 -4.17 -3.41 1.29
N ARG A 323 -3.95 -2.38 0.46
CA ARG A 323 -5.01 -1.75 -0.35
C ARG A 323 -5.43 -2.64 -1.53
N HIS A 324 -4.47 -3.13 -2.31
CA HIS A 324 -4.73 -3.76 -3.61
C HIS A 324 -4.81 -5.28 -3.56
N VAL A 325 -4.29 -5.94 -2.53
CA VAL A 325 -4.35 -7.40 -2.39
C VAL A 325 -5.26 -7.80 -1.23
N TYR A 326 -4.98 -7.34 -0.01
CA TYR A 326 -5.72 -7.75 1.18
C TYR A 326 -7.19 -7.29 1.16
N HIS A 327 -7.44 -5.97 1.04
CA HIS A 327 -8.81 -5.45 1.01
C HIS A 327 -9.56 -5.89 -0.25
N SER A 328 -8.90 -5.97 -1.39
CA SER A 328 -9.50 -6.48 -2.63
C SER A 328 -9.90 -7.94 -2.52
N SER A 329 -9.09 -8.79 -1.84
CA SER A 329 -9.45 -10.18 -1.59
C SER A 329 -10.72 -10.30 -0.72
N ILE A 330 -10.84 -9.48 0.31
CA ILE A 330 -12.04 -9.47 1.17
C ILE A 330 -13.28 -9.00 0.39
N SER A 331 -13.16 -7.90 -0.36
CA SER A 331 -14.31 -7.29 -1.03
C SER A 331 -14.74 -8.06 -2.28
N SER A 332 -13.81 -8.49 -3.12
CA SER A 332 -14.08 -9.16 -4.40
C SER A 332 -14.30 -10.66 -4.23
N MET A 333 -13.43 -11.35 -3.49
CA MET A 333 -13.49 -12.81 -3.30
C MET A 333 -14.32 -13.21 -2.08
N LYS A 334 -14.80 -12.24 -1.27
CA LYS A 334 -15.59 -12.45 -0.04
C LYS A 334 -14.94 -13.43 0.96
N VAL A 335 -13.61 -13.49 0.97
CA VAL A 335 -12.85 -14.35 1.89
C VAL A 335 -12.74 -13.72 3.27
N ASN A 336 -12.52 -14.57 4.29
CA ASN A 336 -12.30 -14.11 5.64
C ASN A 336 -10.90 -13.44 5.81
N LYS A 337 -10.70 -12.72 6.91
CA LYS A 337 -9.45 -11.98 7.21
C LYS A 337 -8.20 -12.89 7.22
N HIS A 338 -8.34 -14.15 7.67
CA HIS A 338 -7.22 -15.10 7.72
C HIS A 338 -6.80 -15.55 6.32
N SER A 339 -7.78 -15.88 5.47
CA SER A 339 -7.52 -16.24 4.07
C SER A 339 -6.96 -15.07 3.29
N ALA A 340 -7.47 -13.86 3.49
CA ALA A 340 -6.93 -12.66 2.86
C ALA A 340 -5.46 -12.41 3.26
N THR A 341 -5.10 -12.63 4.54
CA THR A 341 -3.71 -12.56 4.99
C THR A 341 -2.85 -13.61 4.28
N LEU A 342 -3.33 -14.87 4.23
CA LEU A 342 -2.61 -15.95 3.55
C LEU A 342 -2.38 -15.64 2.06
N ILE A 343 -3.41 -15.17 1.36
CA ILE A 343 -3.32 -14.75 -0.06
C ILE A 343 -2.29 -13.65 -0.23
N THR A 344 -2.28 -12.65 0.66
CA THR A 344 -1.34 -11.53 0.59
C THR A 344 0.11 -11.98 0.77
N PHE A 345 0.38 -12.84 1.75
CA PHE A 345 1.71 -13.40 1.97
C PHE A 345 2.15 -14.32 0.83
N LEU A 346 1.26 -15.18 0.34
CA LEU A 346 1.55 -16.06 -0.79
C LEU A 346 1.85 -15.27 -2.06
N PHE A 347 1.04 -14.25 -2.36
CA PHE A 347 1.29 -13.36 -3.50
C PHE A 347 2.67 -12.70 -3.40
N SER A 348 2.99 -12.14 -2.24
CA SER A 348 4.31 -11.55 -1.98
C SER A 348 5.44 -12.58 -2.16
N ALA A 349 5.28 -13.79 -1.61
CA ALA A 349 6.26 -14.87 -1.72
C ALA A 349 6.48 -15.30 -3.17
N CYS A 350 5.42 -15.41 -3.97
CA CYS A 350 5.53 -15.72 -5.41
C CYS A 350 6.29 -14.64 -6.18
N VAL A 351 6.05 -13.35 -5.88
CA VAL A 351 6.79 -12.24 -6.50
C VAL A 351 8.27 -12.32 -6.16
N HIS A 352 8.61 -12.58 -4.90
CA HIS A 352 10.01 -12.73 -4.48
C HIS A 352 10.70 -13.93 -5.16
N GLU A 353 10.02 -15.06 -5.25
CA GLU A 353 10.55 -16.23 -5.95
C GLU A 353 10.73 -15.99 -7.45
N LEU A 354 9.85 -15.18 -8.08
CA LEU A 354 10.00 -14.76 -9.46
C LEU A 354 11.24 -13.88 -9.67
N ILE A 355 11.57 -13.02 -8.70
CA ILE A 355 12.83 -12.25 -8.72
C ILE A 355 14.04 -13.20 -8.64
N MET A 356 13.98 -14.21 -7.77
CA MET A 356 15.05 -15.23 -7.67
C MET A 356 15.19 -16.06 -8.95
N LEU A 357 14.07 -16.38 -9.61
CA LEU A 357 14.10 -17.03 -10.93
C LEU A 357 14.82 -16.18 -11.97
N CYS A 358 14.56 -14.88 -12.02
CA CYS A 358 15.26 -13.96 -12.94
C CYS A 358 16.76 -13.87 -12.62
N LEU A 359 17.13 -13.93 -11.35
CA LEU A 359 18.50 -13.79 -10.87
C LEU A 359 19.33 -15.06 -11.08
N PHE A 360 18.81 -16.21 -10.65
CA PHE A 360 19.54 -17.50 -10.67
C PHE A 360 19.17 -18.40 -11.86
N ARG A 361 18.18 -18.01 -12.67
CA ARG A 361 17.63 -18.80 -13.79
C ARG A 361 17.16 -20.19 -13.39
N LYS A 362 16.86 -20.39 -12.12
CA LYS A 362 16.40 -21.65 -11.55
C LYS A 362 15.26 -21.38 -10.58
N LEU A 363 14.13 -22.04 -10.79
CA LEU A 363 13.02 -22.02 -9.86
C LEU A 363 13.24 -23.11 -8.80
N ARG A 364 13.52 -22.72 -7.56
CA ARG A 364 13.80 -23.65 -6.46
C ARG A 364 12.82 -23.59 -5.31
N GLY A 365 12.09 -22.49 -5.17
CA GLY A 365 11.10 -22.27 -4.13
C GLY A 365 11.68 -21.98 -2.73
N TYR A 366 12.99 -21.78 -2.59
CA TYR A 366 13.59 -21.55 -1.28
C TYR A 366 13.11 -20.27 -0.62
N LEU A 367 13.09 -19.17 -1.38
CA LEU A 367 12.63 -17.89 -0.85
C LEU A 367 11.12 -17.91 -0.57
N LEU A 368 10.34 -18.58 -1.43
CA LEU A 368 8.90 -18.76 -1.22
C LEU A 368 8.64 -19.46 0.11
N VAL A 369 9.32 -20.57 0.41
CA VAL A 369 9.17 -21.30 1.66
C VAL A 369 9.58 -20.45 2.86
N LEU A 370 10.76 -19.80 2.81
CA LEU A 370 11.25 -18.95 3.90
C LEU A 370 10.30 -17.78 4.17
N GLN A 371 9.73 -17.18 3.11
CA GLN A 371 8.76 -16.10 3.25
C GLN A 371 7.44 -16.58 3.86
N MET A 372 6.95 -17.75 3.47
CA MET A 372 5.75 -18.34 4.08
C MET A 372 5.97 -18.74 5.53
N CYS A 373 7.19 -19.09 5.96
CA CYS A 373 7.55 -19.33 7.34
C CYS A 373 7.39 -18.08 8.24
N GLN A 374 7.27 -16.88 7.69
CA GLN A 374 6.95 -15.70 8.49
C GLN A 374 5.55 -15.78 9.13
N LEU A 375 4.57 -16.44 8.50
CA LEU A 375 3.22 -16.58 9.06
C LEU A 375 3.19 -17.33 10.40
N PRO A 376 3.79 -18.53 10.54
CA PRO A 376 3.90 -19.18 11.83
C PRO A 376 4.74 -18.36 12.84
N LEU A 377 5.78 -17.64 12.41
CA LEU A 377 6.56 -16.77 13.29
C LEU A 377 5.73 -15.58 13.80
N VAL A 378 4.93 -14.96 12.95
CA VAL A 378 3.96 -13.91 13.35
C VAL A 378 2.94 -14.48 14.35
N ARG A 379 2.38 -15.67 14.11
CA ARG A 379 1.48 -16.32 15.05
C ARG A 379 2.17 -16.64 16.38
N LEU A 380 3.38 -17.19 16.34
CA LEU A 380 4.19 -17.52 17.51
C LEU A 380 4.47 -16.26 18.35
N SER A 381 4.82 -15.13 17.71
CA SER A 381 5.07 -13.86 18.39
C SER A 381 3.84 -13.30 19.14
N ARG A 382 2.64 -13.70 18.74
CA ARG A 382 1.37 -13.31 19.37
C ARG A 382 0.92 -14.25 20.50
N THR A 383 1.57 -15.39 20.68
CA THR A 383 1.20 -16.34 21.73
C THR A 383 1.49 -15.79 23.13
N SER A 384 0.76 -16.26 24.14
CA SER A 384 0.97 -15.92 25.54
C SER A 384 2.38 -16.31 26.03
N TRP A 385 2.98 -17.34 25.44
CA TRP A 385 4.32 -17.82 25.75
C TRP A 385 5.41 -16.78 25.46
N LEU A 386 5.35 -16.07 24.33
CA LEU A 386 6.32 -15.03 23.97
C LEU A 386 5.92 -13.63 24.44
N ARG A 387 4.62 -13.34 24.58
CA ARG A 387 4.13 -12.00 24.96
C ARG A 387 4.72 -11.48 26.27
N GLY A 388 4.99 -12.38 27.25
CA GLY A 388 5.60 -12.02 28.53
C GLY A 388 7.14 -12.01 28.53
N ARG A 389 7.79 -12.58 27.51
CA ARG A 389 9.25 -12.81 27.45
C ARG A 389 9.90 -11.93 26.38
N LYS A 390 9.99 -10.64 26.65
CA LYS A 390 10.47 -9.62 25.69
C LYS A 390 11.86 -9.94 25.14
N THR A 391 12.80 -10.33 26.00
CA THR A 391 14.19 -10.67 25.63
C THR A 391 14.22 -11.87 24.67
N LEU A 392 13.44 -12.91 24.94
CA LEU A 392 13.39 -14.09 24.10
C LEU A 392 12.78 -13.77 22.71
N GLY A 393 11.71 -12.96 22.67
CA GLY A 393 11.10 -12.51 21.40
C GLY A 393 12.08 -11.71 20.56
N ASN A 394 12.81 -10.78 21.17
CA ASN A 394 13.86 -10.00 20.49
C ASN A 394 14.98 -10.91 19.99
N PHE A 395 15.45 -11.84 20.82
CA PHE A 395 16.51 -12.78 20.44
C PHE A 395 16.10 -13.61 19.22
N MET A 396 14.92 -14.23 19.25
CA MET A 396 14.41 -15.01 18.13
C MET A 396 14.25 -14.19 16.84
N PHE A 397 13.79 -12.94 16.98
CA PHE A 397 13.66 -12.03 15.84
C PHE A 397 15.04 -11.74 15.21
N TRP A 398 16.01 -11.34 16.01
CA TRP A 398 17.35 -11.01 15.51
C TRP A 398 18.10 -12.21 14.96
N VAL A 399 17.97 -13.38 15.57
CA VAL A 399 18.51 -14.63 15.00
C VAL A 399 17.92 -14.87 13.61
N GLY A 400 16.62 -14.69 13.43
CA GLY A 400 16.00 -14.81 12.11
C GLY A 400 16.52 -13.82 11.09
N ILE A 401 16.61 -12.53 11.44
CA ILE A 401 17.14 -11.47 10.54
C ILE A 401 18.60 -11.74 10.16
N PHE A 402 19.43 -12.25 11.10
CA PHE A 402 20.84 -12.53 10.82
C PHE A 402 21.05 -13.78 9.97
N THR A 403 20.24 -14.81 10.19
CA THR A 403 20.46 -16.11 9.54
C THR A 403 19.72 -16.28 8.22
N CYS A 404 18.51 -15.70 8.06
CA CYS A 404 17.69 -15.94 6.87
C CYS A 404 18.35 -15.52 5.53
N PRO A 405 18.96 -14.33 5.37
CA PRO A 405 19.62 -13.96 4.11
C PRO A 405 20.80 -14.89 3.77
N SER A 406 21.62 -15.21 4.77
CA SER A 406 22.78 -16.10 4.61
C SER A 406 22.36 -17.52 4.28
N LEU A 407 21.32 -18.02 4.97
CA LEU A 407 20.75 -19.35 4.71
C LEU A 407 20.23 -19.43 3.27
N LEU A 408 19.46 -18.44 2.82
CA LEU A 408 18.94 -18.38 1.47
C LEU A 408 20.06 -18.44 0.44
N CYS A 409 21.06 -17.54 0.57
CA CYS A 409 22.18 -17.47 -0.38
C CYS A 409 23.01 -18.76 -0.35
N SER A 410 23.30 -19.32 0.83
CA SER A 410 24.04 -20.58 0.96
C SER A 410 23.31 -21.75 0.31
N LEU A 411 21.96 -21.81 0.40
CA LEU A 411 21.15 -22.82 -0.29
C LEU A 411 21.29 -22.72 -1.82
N TYR A 412 21.25 -21.49 -2.38
CA TYR A 412 21.46 -21.31 -3.82
C TYR A 412 22.90 -21.60 -4.28
N LEU A 413 23.89 -21.39 -3.41
CA LEU A 413 25.29 -21.66 -3.72
C LEU A 413 25.63 -23.15 -3.67
N VAL A 414 25.15 -23.87 -2.66
CA VAL A 414 25.54 -25.27 -2.40
C VAL A 414 24.68 -26.25 -3.19
N LEU A 415 23.36 -26.03 -3.24
CA LEU A 415 22.40 -26.90 -3.93
C LEU A 415 22.14 -26.44 -5.35
#